data_53ef1a34bd824100b0d71a38cfa4f7bd
#
_entry.id   53ef1a34bd824100b0d71a38cfa4f7bd
#
_cell.length_a   1.000
_cell.length_b   1.000
_cell.length_c   1.000
_cell.angle_alpha   90.00
_cell.angle_beta   90.00
_cell.angle_gamma   90.00
#
_symmetry.space_group_name_H-M   'P 1'
#
loop_
_entity.id
_entity.type
_entity.pdbx_description
1 polymer ?
#
loop_
_entity_poly.entity_id
_entity_poly.type
_entity_poly.pdbx_seq_one_letter_code
_entity_poly.pdbx_strand_id
1 'polypeptide(L)'
;MQNTKIIVGIVIAIVVIGGIYYFWQRGGADQPGSGAVETPQGVAEAPGASAVTEEGLVVTASGEAAKNDAEPGTSAAPQQSSPIDASSVGSKAIKLTMGGDTASITPNNFKVKAGAVVTVSITSADTFSHVFKFTDPSLQAVAVGVGPDETRLISFNAPTKKGEYEFFCDVPGHVARGEVGVMVVE
;
A
#
# COMPACT_ATOMS: atom_id res chain seq x y z
N MET A 1 13.64 -67.42 25.11
CA MET A 1 13.59 -66.58 23.90
C MET A 1 12.36 -65.66 23.81
N GLN A 2 11.33 -65.84 24.63
CA GLN A 2 10.08 -65.05 24.57
C GLN A 2 10.20 -63.68 25.23
N ASN A 3 11.01 -63.52 26.27
CA ASN A 3 11.14 -62.29 27.04
C ASN A 3 11.93 -61.16 26.30
N THR A 4 12.86 -61.55 25.42
CA THR A 4 13.65 -60.56 24.64
C THR A 4 12.79 -59.82 23.61
N LYS A 5 11.81 -60.45 23.00
CA LYS A 5 10.89 -59.83 22.03
C LYS A 5 9.94 -58.81 22.68
N ILE A 6 9.51 -59.10 23.94
CA ILE A 6 8.64 -58.22 24.71
C ILE A 6 9.41 -56.94 25.13
N ILE A 7 10.66 -57.09 25.59
CA ILE A 7 11.52 -55.96 26.00
C ILE A 7 11.82 -55.03 24.83
N VAL A 8 12.15 -55.61 23.66
CA VAL A 8 12.40 -54.78 22.44
C VAL A 8 11.13 -54.04 22.00
N GLY A 9 9.94 -54.67 22.07
CA GLY A 9 8.69 -54.02 21.74
C GLY A 9 8.36 -52.84 22.66
N ILE A 10 8.60 -52.98 23.98
CA ILE A 10 8.36 -51.89 24.97
C ILE A 10 9.32 -50.73 24.76
N VAL A 11 10.59 -50.99 24.49
CA VAL A 11 11.61 -49.92 24.25
C VAL A 11 11.24 -49.14 22.99
N ILE A 12 10.83 -49.79 21.91
CA ILE A 12 10.40 -49.12 20.68
C ILE A 12 9.15 -48.27 20.92
N ALA A 13 8.18 -48.77 21.68
CA ALA A 13 6.97 -48.00 22.01
C ALA A 13 7.27 -46.75 22.84
N ILE A 14 8.18 -46.82 23.80
CA ILE A 14 8.60 -45.66 24.62
C ILE A 14 9.34 -44.62 23.77
N VAL A 15 10.19 -45.04 22.85
CA VAL A 15 10.90 -44.11 21.94
C VAL A 15 9.95 -43.40 20.99
N VAL A 16 8.95 -44.11 20.45
CA VAL A 16 7.95 -43.51 19.55
C VAL A 16 7.04 -42.54 20.31
N ILE A 17 6.52 -42.93 21.48
CA ILE A 17 5.65 -42.07 22.30
C ILE A 17 6.44 -40.87 22.85
N GLY A 18 7.66 -41.07 23.31
CA GLY A 18 8.55 -39.99 23.78
C GLY A 18 8.95 -39.04 22.65
N GLY A 19 9.21 -39.57 21.45
CA GLY A 19 9.50 -38.78 20.26
C GLY A 19 8.30 -37.91 19.82
N ILE A 20 7.10 -38.49 19.85
CA ILE A 20 5.86 -37.74 19.53
C ILE A 20 5.58 -36.69 20.59
N TYR A 21 5.76 -37.00 21.88
CA TYR A 21 5.56 -36.05 22.97
C TYR A 21 6.60 -34.92 22.93
N TYR A 22 7.87 -35.23 22.64
CA TYR A 22 8.94 -34.27 22.48
C TYR A 22 8.73 -33.37 21.25
N PHE A 23 8.23 -33.93 20.16
CA PHE A 23 7.86 -33.17 18.95
C PHE A 23 6.65 -32.26 19.22
N TRP A 24 5.68 -32.71 20.03
CA TRP A 24 4.51 -31.91 20.41
C TRP A 24 4.86 -30.79 21.39
N GLN A 25 5.81 -30.99 22.28
CA GLN A 25 6.29 -29.91 23.19
C GLN A 25 7.22 -28.90 22.52
N ARG A 26 7.93 -29.28 21.45
CA ARG A 26 8.72 -28.36 20.62
C ARG A 26 8.01 -27.84 19.38
N GLY A 27 6.90 -28.46 19.02
CA GLY A 27 5.99 -27.99 17.99
C GLY A 27 5.05 -26.89 18.51
N GLY A 28 5.60 -25.88 19.16
CA GLY A 28 5.04 -24.54 19.03
C GLY A 28 5.05 -24.26 17.55
N ALA A 29 3.86 -24.22 16.93
CA ALA A 29 3.70 -23.94 15.53
C ALA A 29 4.54 -22.71 15.16
N ASP A 30 5.68 -22.93 14.51
CA ASP A 30 6.12 -22.03 13.50
C ASP A 30 5.03 -22.10 12.42
N GLN A 31 3.97 -21.36 12.64
CA GLN A 31 3.21 -20.78 11.55
C GLN A 31 4.30 -20.14 10.68
N PRO A 32 4.36 -20.42 9.36
CA PRO A 32 5.09 -19.55 8.48
C PRO A 32 4.54 -18.18 8.78
N GLY A 33 5.34 -17.38 9.49
CA GLY A 33 4.96 -16.05 9.87
C GLY A 33 4.45 -15.40 8.61
N SER A 34 3.26 -14.83 8.65
CA SER A 34 2.98 -13.67 7.84
C SER A 34 4.16 -12.76 8.13
N GLY A 35 5.13 -12.76 7.21
CA GLY A 35 6.25 -11.86 7.30
C GLY A 35 5.63 -10.47 7.40
N ALA A 36 5.57 -9.93 8.60
CA ALA A 36 5.40 -8.51 8.76
C ALA A 36 6.60 -7.93 8.01
N VAL A 37 6.36 -7.45 6.79
CA VAL A 37 7.32 -6.65 6.06
C VAL A 37 7.59 -5.48 7.00
N GLU A 38 8.78 -5.44 7.59
CA GLU A 38 9.18 -4.32 8.42
C GLU A 38 9.25 -3.10 7.50
N THR A 39 8.23 -2.27 7.59
CA THR A 39 8.10 -1.05 6.80
C THR A 39 9.26 -0.12 7.15
N PRO A 40 9.98 0.46 6.17
CA PRO A 40 11.01 1.45 6.41
C PRO A 40 10.43 2.57 7.28
N GLN A 41 11.03 2.82 8.45
CA GLN A 41 10.55 3.80 9.41
C GLN A 41 10.35 5.16 8.75
N GLY A 42 9.11 5.64 8.64
CA GLY A 42 8.79 7.00 8.21
C GLY A 42 7.63 7.19 7.24
N VAL A 43 7.03 6.13 6.70
CA VAL A 43 5.73 6.21 6.03
C VAL A 43 4.74 5.50 6.95
N ALA A 44 3.80 6.22 7.54
CA ALA A 44 2.74 5.60 8.32
C ALA A 44 1.98 4.66 7.37
N GLU A 45 2.00 3.36 7.67
CA GLU A 45 1.28 2.35 6.92
C GLU A 45 -0.22 2.58 7.19
N ALA A 46 -0.87 3.23 6.24
CA ALA A 46 -2.29 3.50 6.37
C ALA A 46 -3.07 2.22 6.01
N PRO A 47 -4.05 1.81 6.82
CA PRO A 47 -4.81 0.59 6.59
C PRO A 47 -5.37 0.52 5.17
N GLY A 48 -5.14 -0.58 4.47
CA GLY A 48 -5.61 -0.83 3.10
C GLY A 48 -4.74 -0.26 1.98
N ALA A 49 -3.76 0.60 2.29
CA ALA A 49 -2.80 1.07 1.30
C ALA A 49 -1.81 -0.03 0.89
N SER A 50 -1.28 0.06 -0.32
CA SER A 50 -0.15 -0.76 -0.74
C SER A 50 1.08 -0.50 0.11
N ALA A 51 1.78 -1.57 0.52
CA ALA A 51 3.01 -1.48 1.29
C ALA A 51 4.19 -1.01 0.42
N VAL A 52 5.23 -0.50 1.08
CA VAL A 52 6.48 -0.08 0.45
C VAL A 52 7.61 -0.94 1.03
N THR A 53 8.40 -1.59 0.18
CA THR A 53 9.56 -2.39 0.62
C THR A 53 10.74 -1.50 1.00
N GLU A 54 11.76 -2.06 1.69
CA GLU A 54 12.98 -1.34 2.04
C GLU A 54 13.74 -0.86 0.80
N GLU A 55 13.65 -1.60 -0.31
CA GLU A 55 14.27 -1.25 -1.59
C GLU A 55 13.52 -0.13 -2.32
N GLY A 56 12.41 0.35 -1.78
CA GLY A 56 11.62 1.42 -2.37
C GLY A 56 10.69 0.96 -3.51
N LEU A 57 10.13 -0.25 -3.40
CA LEU A 57 9.09 -0.73 -4.31
C LEU A 57 7.74 -0.68 -3.63
N VAL A 58 6.74 -0.19 -4.34
CA VAL A 58 5.34 -0.32 -3.92
C VAL A 58 4.84 -1.70 -4.32
N VAL A 59 4.31 -2.43 -3.34
CA VAL A 59 3.87 -3.82 -3.55
C VAL A 59 2.40 -4.00 -3.24
N THR A 60 1.79 -4.94 -3.94
CA THR A 60 0.40 -5.38 -3.74
C THR A 60 0.29 -6.24 -2.48
N ALA A 61 -0.93 -6.59 -2.09
CA ALA A 61 -1.18 -7.50 -0.97
C ALA A 61 -0.56 -8.90 -1.15
N SER A 62 -0.27 -9.32 -2.39
CA SER A 62 0.44 -10.56 -2.69
C SER A 62 1.96 -10.44 -2.62
N GLY A 63 2.51 -9.24 -2.37
CA GLY A 63 3.95 -8.97 -2.33
C GLY A 63 4.59 -8.75 -3.70
N GLU A 64 3.81 -8.75 -4.79
CA GLU A 64 4.31 -8.43 -6.12
C GLU A 64 4.40 -6.92 -6.33
N ALA A 65 5.31 -6.45 -7.20
CA ALA A 65 5.39 -5.03 -7.55
C ALA A 65 4.06 -4.53 -8.11
N ALA A 66 3.53 -3.44 -7.53
CA ALA A 66 2.31 -2.82 -8.02
C ALA A 66 2.54 -2.18 -9.39
N LYS A 67 1.55 -2.29 -10.28
CA LYS A 67 1.61 -1.80 -11.65
C LYS A 67 0.78 -0.53 -11.78
N ASN A 68 1.45 0.59 -12.03
CA ASN A 68 0.78 1.88 -12.21
C ASN A 68 -0.09 1.96 -13.47
N ASP A 69 0.18 1.12 -14.46
CA ASP A 69 -0.54 1.01 -15.73
C ASP A 69 -1.64 -0.06 -15.71
N ALA A 70 -1.86 -0.72 -14.58
CA ALA A 70 -2.97 -1.66 -14.41
C ALA A 70 -4.32 -0.93 -14.47
N GLU A 71 -5.41 -1.68 -14.58
CA GLU A 71 -6.74 -1.11 -14.41
C GLU A 71 -6.94 -0.70 -12.93
N PRO A 72 -7.47 0.52 -12.67
CA PRO A 72 -7.68 1.01 -11.32
C PRO A 72 -8.52 0.06 -10.45
N GLY A 73 -8.13 -0.14 -9.20
CA GLY A 73 -8.85 -0.98 -8.24
C GLY A 73 -8.66 -2.49 -8.43
N THR A 74 -7.85 -2.93 -9.40
CA THR A 74 -7.47 -4.35 -9.52
C THR A 74 -6.40 -4.73 -8.51
N SER A 75 -6.24 -6.03 -8.24
CA SER A 75 -5.21 -6.53 -7.32
C SER A 75 -3.77 -6.24 -7.75
N ALA A 76 -3.53 -5.90 -9.02
CA ALA A 76 -2.23 -5.52 -9.55
C ALA A 76 -1.92 -4.02 -9.41
N ALA A 77 -2.95 -3.19 -9.17
CA ALA A 77 -2.83 -1.74 -9.03
C ALA A 77 -2.32 -1.35 -7.63
N PRO A 78 -1.68 -0.17 -7.48
CA PRO A 78 -1.50 0.45 -6.18
C PRO A 78 -2.85 0.65 -5.49
N GLN A 79 -2.94 0.30 -4.21
CA GLN A 79 -4.17 0.43 -3.44
C GLN A 79 -4.15 1.71 -2.60
N GLN A 80 -5.26 2.44 -2.62
CA GLN A 80 -5.47 3.55 -1.69
C GLN A 80 -5.77 3.04 -0.29
N SER A 81 -5.49 3.84 0.73
CA SER A 81 -5.86 3.54 2.11
C SER A 81 -7.38 3.60 2.34
N SER A 82 -7.83 2.99 3.44
CA SER A 82 -9.06 3.42 4.10
C SER A 82 -8.97 4.89 4.50
N PRO A 83 -10.08 5.58 4.81
CA PRO A 83 -10.03 6.92 5.39
C PRO A 83 -9.18 6.95 6.65
N ILE A 84 -8.34 7.99 6.78
CA ILE A 84 -7.46 8.22 7.92
C ILE A 84 -7.63 9.64 8.45
N ASP A 85 -7.16 9.88 9.67
CA ASP A 85 -7.05 11.25 10.19
C ASP A 85 -5.94 12.00 9.44
N ALA A 86 -6.23 13.20 8.93
CA ALA A 86 -5.28 14.05 8.22
C ALA A 86 -4.03 14.38 9.07
N SER A 87 -4.16 14.42 10.40
CA SER A 87 -3.04 14.64 11.33
C SER A 87 -2.08 13.45 11.40
N SER A 88 -2.53 12.25 11.03
CA SER A 88 -1.71 11.04 11.00
C SER A 88 -0.83 10.92 9.75
N VAL A 89 -1.04 11.79 8.75
CA VAL A 89 -0.27 11.78 7.50
C VAL A 89 1.19 12.13 7.76
N GLY A 90 2.09 11.19 7.46
CA GLY A 90 3.53 11.35 7.65
C GLY A 90 4.11 12.57 6.93
N SER A 91 5.20 13.12 7.45
CA SER A 91 5.85 14.35 6.93
C SER A 91 6.46 14.18 5.53
N LYS A 92 6.71 12.94 5.10
CA LYS A 92 7.27 12.63 3.77
C LYS A 92 6.20 12.55 2.68
N ALA A 93 4.92 12.46 3.03
CA ALA A 93 3.84 12.43 2.07
C ALA A 93 3.63 13.81 1.44
N ILE A 94 3.36 13.82 0.14
CA ILE A 94 2.90 15.00 -0.57
C ILE A 94 1.43 15.17 -0.23
N LYS A 95 1.09 16.30 0.40
CA LYS A 95 -0.26 16.58 0.87
C LYS A 95 -0.99 17.43 -0.14
N LEU A 96 -2.04 16.88 -0.76
CA LEU A 96 -2.91 17.58 -1.69
C LEU A 96 -4.30 17.74 -1.07
N THR A 97 -4.83 18.94 -1.17
CA THR A 97 -6.20 19.28 -0.79
C THR A 97 -7.01 19.50 -2.06
N MET A 98 -8.19 18.90 -2.17
CA MET A 98 -9.10 19.05 -3.30
C MET A 98 -10.38 19.77 -2.85
N GLY A 99 -10.91 20.64 -3.72
CA GLY A 99 -12.11 21.43 -3.41
C GLY A 99 -11.83 22.66 -2.58
N GLY A 100 -12.69 22.97 -1.62
CA GLY A 100 -12.64 24.16 -0.79
C GLY A 100 -13.12 25.42 -1.52
N ASP A 101 -12.88 26.60 -0.94
CA ASP A 101 -13.37 27.89 -1.45
C ASP A 101 -12.92 28.22 -2.88
N THR A 102 -11.77 27.71 -3.30
CA THR A 102 -11.20 27.96 -4.63
C THR A 102 -11.56 26.87 -5.64
N ALA A 103 -12.22 25.78 -5.20
CA ALA A 103 -12.54 24.61 -6.04
C ALA A 103 -11.35 24.18 -6.89
N SER A 104 -10.19 23.94 -6.25
CA SER A 104 -8.91 23.64 -6.90
C SER A 104 -8.19 22.48 -6.22
N ILE A 105 -7.07 22.04 -6.78
CA ILE A 105 -6.12 21.15 -6.09
C ILE A 105 -4.96 22.01 -5.55
N THR A 106 -4.67 21.87 -4.26
CA THR A 106 -3.62 22.65 -3.61
C THR A 106 -2.66 21.77 -2.83
N PRO A 107 -1.33 21.83 -3.06
CA PRO A 107 -0.68 22.50 -4.18
C PRO A 107 -1.05 21.87 -5.53
N ASN A 108 -1.11 22.66 -6.58
CA ASN A 108 -1.40 22.16 -7.93
C ASN A 108 -0.14 21.72 -8.70
N ASN A 109 1.02 21.71 -8.06
CA ASN A 109 2.24 21.17 -8.62
C ASN A 109 3.15 20.60 -7.52
N PHE A 110 3.91 19.57 -7.85
CA PHE A 110 4.96 19.01 -7.01
C PHE A 110 6.01 18.30 -7.85
N LYS A 111 7.19 18.10 -7.26
CA LYS A 111 8.34 17.47 -7.93
C LYS A 111 8.72 16.17 -7.25
N VAL A 112 9.10 15.19 -8.06
CA VAL A 112 9.56 13.88 -7.58
C VAL A 112 10.75 13.41 -8.42
N LYS A 113 11.58 12.53 -7.86
CA LYS A 113 12.67 11.89 -8.60
C LYS A 113 12.15 10.72 -9.44
N ALA A 114 12.72 10.54 -10.62
CA ALA A 114 12.42 9.41 -11.48
C ALA A 114 12.59 8.07 -10.74
N GLY A 115 11.61 7.18 -10.83
CA GLY A 115 11.57 5.87 -10.18
C GLY A 115 11.41 5.86 -8.66
N ALA A 116 11.37 7.01 -8.00
CA ALA A 116 11.24 7.08 -6.55
C ALA A 116 9.84 6.65 -6.09
N VAL A 117 9.75 6.17 -4.85
CA VAL A 117 8.46 6.01 -4.17
C VAL A 117 7.87 7.38 -3.90
N VAL A 118 6.62 7.53 -4.27
CA VAL A 118 5.81 8.72 -4.02
C VAL A 118 4.61 8.32 -3.19
N THR A 119 4.44 8.93 -2.03
CA THR A 119 3.21 8.83 -1.23
C THR A 119 2.48 10.15 -1.32
N VAL A 120 1.24 10.11 -1.80
CA VAL A 120 0.37 11.27 -1.88
C VAL A 120 -0.79 11.07 -0.92
N SER A 121 -1.09 12.08 -0.11
CA SER A 121 -2.35 12.17 0.62
C SER A 121 -3.31 13.10 -0.09
N ILE A 122 -4.55 12.67 -0.25
CA ILE A 122 -5.64 13.43 -0.83
C ILE A 122 -6.65 13.72 0.29
N THR A 123 -6.94 15.00 0.50
CA THR A 123 -7.96 15.46 1.46
C THR A 123 -9.03 16.22 0.72
N SER A 124 -10.31 15.87 0.89
CA SER A 124 -11.43 16.73 0.48
C SER A 124 -11.60 17.84 1.51
N ALA A 125 -11.68 19.10 1.07
CA ALA A 125 -11.85 20.27 1.93
C ALA A 125 -13.24 20.92 1.77
N ASP A 126 -14.18 20.19 1.22
CA ASP A 126 -15.57 20.65 1.05
C ASP A 126 -16.57 19.48 1.21
N THR A 127 -17.83 19.73 0.93
CA THR A 127 -18.93 18.76 1.06
C THR A 127 -19.11 17.87 -0.17
N PHE A 128 -18.19 17.93 -1.14
CA PHE A 128 -18.22 17.11 -2.33
C PHE A 128 -17.26 15.94 -2.25
N SER A 129 -17.52 14.91 -3.06
CA SER A 129 -16.55 13.85 -3.31
C SER A 129 -15.63 14.24 -4.44
N HIS A 130 -14.38 13.81 -4.36
CA HIS A 130 -13.35 14.03 -5.39
C HIS A 130 -12.69 12.71 -5.78
N VAL A 131 -12.16 12.66 -7.01
CA VAL A 131 -11.39 11.52 -7.50
C VAL A 131 -10.11 12.03 -8.15
N PHE A 132 -8.99 11.87 -7.45
CA PHE A 132 -7.67 12.18 -7.97
C PHE A 132 -7.24 11.11 -8.97
N LYS A 133 -6.77 11.51 -10.16
CA LYS A 133 -6.22 10.64 -11.21
C LYS A 133 -5.16 11.36 -12.04
N PHE A 134 -4.33 10.58 -12.76
CA PHE A 134 -3.44 11.10 -13.79
C PHE A 134 -4.05 10.94 -15.18
N THR A 135 -3.69 11.85 -16.11
CA THR A 135 -4.06 11.74 -17.54
C THR A 135 -3.19 10.72 -18.28
N ASP A 136 -1.93 10.54 -17.86
CA ASP A 136 -0.98 9.63 -18.50
C ASP A 136 -1.34 8.16 -18.25
N PRO A 137 -1.50 7.33 -19.31
CA PRO A 137 -1.85 5.92 -19.17
C PRO A 137 -0.87 5.10 -18.33
N SER A 138 0.40 5.51 -18.25
CA SER A 138 1.41 4.82 -17.41
C SER A 138 1.14 4.97 -15.90
N LEU A 139 0.21 5.85 -15.51
CA LEU A 139 -0.22 6.12 -14.14
C LEU A 139 -1.73 5.92 -13.94
N GLN A 140 -2.43 5.28 -14.89
CA GLN A 140 -3.89 5.15 -14.85
C GLN A 140 -4.41 4.44 -13.60
N ALA A 141 -3.61 3.55 -13.00
CA ALA A 141 -3.98 2.82 -11.79
C ALA A 141 -3.83 3.67 -10.50
N VAL A 142 -3.14 4.81 -10.58
CA VAL A 142 -2.97 5.72 -9.43
C VAL A 142 -4.21 6.58 -9.31
N ALA A 143 -5.21 6.07 -8.60
CA ALA A 143 -6.50 6.72 -8.42
C ALA A 143 -6.90 6.73 -6.95
N VAL A 144 -7.39 7.87 -6.45
CA VAL A 144 -7.85 8.04 -5.07
C VAL A 144 -9.21 8.73 -5.05
N GLY A 145 -10.21 8.03 -4.53
CA GLY A 145 -11.51 8.61 -4.25
C GLY A 145 -11.60 9.05 -2.79
N VAL A 146 -12.04 10.27 -2.54
CA VAL A 146 -12.31 10.81 -1.20
C VAL A 146 -13.74 11.34 -1.11
N GLY A 147 -14.42 11.04 -0.02
CA GLY A 147 -15.70 11.66 0.35
C GLY A 147 -15.48 13.00 1.05
N PRO A 148 -16.56 13.71 1.41
CA PRO A 148 -16.49 14.95 2.18
C PRO A 148 -15.64 14.79 3.44
N ASP A 149 -14.72 15.73 3.66
CA ASP A 149 -13.81 15.79 4.82
C ASP A 149 -12.93 14.53 5.01
N GLU A 150 -12.88 13.60 4.03
CA GLU A 150 -12.03 12.44 4.08
C GLU A 150 -10.59 12.74 3.67
N THR A 151 -9.64 12.01 4.27
CA THR A 151 -8.25 11.93 3.83
C THR A 151 -7.89 10.48 3.54
N ARG A 152 -7.25 10.23 2.39
CA ARG A 152 -6.71 8.92 2.01
C ARG A 152 -5.30 9.05 1.44
N LEU A 153 -4.54 7.97 1.52
CA LEU A 153 -3.19 7.86 0.97
C LEU A 153 -3.16 6.89 -0.21
N ILE A 154 -2.24 7.15 -1.14
CA ILE A 154 -1.78 6.17 -2.10
C ILE A 154 -0.27 6.28 -2.26
N SER A 155 0.40 5.12 -2.35
CA SER A 155 1.83 5.06 -2.68
C SER A 155 2.01 4.40 -4.04
N PHE A 156 2.90 4.96 -4.87
CA PHE A 156 3.25 4.43 -6.18
C PHE A 156 4.71 4.76 -6.52
N ASN A 157 5.31 4.07 -7.47
CA ASN A 157 6.62 4.43 -7.99
C ASN A 157 6.46 5.46 -9.10
N ALA A 158 7.16 6.60 -9.01
CA ALA A 158 7.18 7.60 -10.07
C ALA A 158 7.67 6.98 -11.39
N PRO A 159 7.20 7.45 -12.54
CA PRO A 159 7.76 7.05 -13.83
C PRO A 159 9.27 7.23 -13.88
N THR A 160 9.98 6.34 -14.58
CA THR A 160 11.43 6.50 -14.83
C THR A 160 11.72 7.53 -15.91
N LYS A 161 10.75 7.82 -16.78
CA LYS A 161 10.84 8.86 -17.80
C LYS A 161 10.59 10.23 -17.15
N LYS A 162 11.57 11.12 -17.27
CA LYS A 162 11.43 12.52 -16.83
C LYS A 162 10.41 13.25 -17.69
N GLY A 163 9.65 14.16 -17.06
CA GLY A 163 8.61 14.92 -17.76
C GLY A 163 7.54 15.44 -16.81
N GLU A 164 6.53 16.02 -17.40
CA GLU A 164 5.34 16.52 -16.71
C GLU A 164 4.21 15.50 -16.85
N TYR A 165 3.56 15.20 -15.73
CA TYR A 165 2.45 14.25 -15.63
C TYR A 165 1.28 15.00 -15.01
N GLU A 166 0.30 15.33 -15.84
CA GLU A 166 -0.89 16.04 -15.41
C GLU A 166 -1.78 15.16 -14.55
N PHE A 167 -2.30 15.72 -13.46
CA PHE A 167 -3.33 15.10 -12.63
C PHE A 167 -4.56 15.99 -12.51
N PHE A 168 -5.71 15.38 -12.22
CA PHE A 168 -6.98 16.08 -12.22
C PHE A 168 -8.00 15.38 -11.32
N CYS A 169 -9.13 16.05 -11.07
CA CYS A 169 -10.31 15.43 -10.48
C CYS A 169 -11.22 14.86 -11.57
N ASP A 170 -11.50 13.53 -11.51
CA ASP A 170 -12.35 12.83 -12.49
C ASP A 170 -13.87 12.98 -12.23
N VAL A 171 -14.26 13.83 -11.28
CA VAL A 171 -15.65 14.15 -11.05
C VAL A 171 -16.12 15.15 -12.13
N PRO A 172 -17.25 14.89 -12.81
CA PRO A 172 -17.74 15.75 -13.88
C PRO A 172 -17.87 17.22 -13.44
N GLY A 173 -17.27 18.13 -14.23
CA GLY A 173 -17.30 19.57 -14.00
C GLY A 173 -16.19 20.10 -13.06
N HIS A 174 -15.45 19.24 -12.35
CA HIS A 174 -14.42 19.69 -11.41
C HIS A 174 -13.17 20.23 -12.13
N VAL A 175 -12.75 19.63 -13.24
CA VAL A 175 -11.68 20.16 -14.11
C VAL A 175 -12.00 21.58 -14.56
N ALA A 176 -13.25 21.84 -14.97
CA ALA A 176 -13.66 23.18 -15.42
C ALA A 176 -13.63 24.24 -14.30
N ARG A 177 -13.61 23.81 -13.05
CA ARG A 177 -13.47 24.69 -11.87
C ARG A 177 -12.02 24.92 -11.45
N GLY A 178 -11.07 24.20 -12.05
CA GLY A 178 -9.64 24.35 -11.75
C GLY A 178 -9.01 23.18 -10.97
N GLU A 179 -9.71 22.07 -10.81
CA GLU A 179 -9.15 20.89 -10.14
C GLU A 179 -8.22 20.10 -11.05
N VAL A 180 -7.09 20.72 -11.37
CA VAL A 180 -6.00 20.19 -12.20
C VAL A 180 -4.65 20.55 -11.60
N GLY A 181 -3.62 19.76 -11.93
CA GLY A 181 -2.25 20.06 -11.52
C GLY A 181 -1.23 19.20 -12.26
N VAL A 182 0.04 19.35 -11.88
CA VAL A 182 1.16 18.70 -12.57
C VAL A 182 2.16 18.12 -11.57
N MET A 183 2.50 16.85 -11.75
CA MET A 183 3.65 16.20 -11.13
C MET A 183 4.84 16.32 -12.10
N VAL A 184 5.96 16.90 -11.66
CA VAL A 184 7.20 16.98 -12.45
C VAL A 184 8.14 15.88 -11.99
N VAL A 185 8.50 14.96 -12.89
CA VAL A 185 9.51 13.92 -12.68
C VAL A 185 10.86 14.42 -13.17
N GLU A 186 11.86 14.54 -12.26
CA GLU A 186 13.21 15.06 -12.52
C GLU A 186 14.35 14.11 -12.16
#